data_201b6a6709717c3b5a87e1f19a04f874
#
_entry.id   201b6a6709717c3b5a87e1f19a04f874
#
_cell.length_a   1.000
_cell.length_b   1.000
_cell.length_c   1.000
_cell.angle_alpha   90.00
_cell.angle_beta   90.00
_cell.angle_gamma   90.00
#
_symmetry.space_group_name_H-M   'P 1'
#
loop_
_entity.id
_entity.type
_entity.pdbx_description
1 polymer ?
#
loop_
_entity_poly.entity_id
_entity_poly.type
_entity_poly.pdbx_seq_one_letter_code
_entity_poly.pdbx_strand_id
1 'polypeptide(L)'
;MPRVRVLVALAAGAIVTLASTACASSASSTAAAHQSASLHRASATRRRVHHRPDPPRPTYPSLLSAALSSQPTQFVPAVRWRGQTAAWIARSQSGIGLLSFNQRLVGLRLHSGTVDAGSTGWRLGPSVRGQERERLVAAFNGAFKLATGAGGFESYGRVGAPLQNGLGSIVTYTNGSTDIGSWHHEVPAPSQTIASVRQNLALLIDHGAAASSVACDSCWGATLGGVSDPARSALGITADGRLVWAGGDHLTVAALADALLGAQAVRAVELDINPEWVAGYLYGHRGGVGPLAPVAVAPGQSGVPGSFLMPYSRDFFTVVAR
;
A
#
# COMPACT_ATOMS: atom_id res chain seq x y z
N MET A 1 -41.03 -29.26 -18.24
CA MET A 1 -39.63 -29.70 -18.19
C MET A 1 -39.10 -29.80 -19.61
N PRO A 2 -38.14 -28.99 -20.03
CA PRO A 2 -37.23 -29.39 -21.09
C PRO A 2 -35.77 -29.28 -20.59
N ARG A 3 -35.02 -30.33 -20.89
CA ARG A 3 -33.59 -30.46 -20.62
C ARG A 3 -32.79 -29.66 -21.66
N VAL A 4 -31.95 -28.73 -21.19
CA VAL A 4 -30.95 -28.05 -22.03
C VAL A 4 -29.67 -28.91 -22.02
N ARG A 5 -29.27 -29.36 -23.22
CA ARG A 5 -27.98 -30.04 -23.45
C ARG A 5 -26.92 -28.97 -23.71
N VAL A 6 -25.84 -28.98 -22.92
CA VAL A 6 -24.64 -28.18 -23.15
C VAL A 6 -23.74 -28.96 -24.11
N LEU A 7 -23.41 -28.35 -25.26
CA LEU A 7 -22.38 -28.83 -26.17
C LEU A 7 -21.02 -28.30 -25.70
N VAL A 8 -20.09 -29.21 -25.50
CA VAL A 8 -18.67 -28.90 -25.28
C VAL A 8 -17.98 -28.96 -26.63
N ALA A 9 -17.42 -27.84 -27.10
CA ALA A 9 -16.56 -27.77 -28.26
C ALA A 9 -15.09 -27.91 -27.85
N LEU A 10 -14.45 -28.98 -28.32
CA LEU A 10 -13.00 -29.18 -28.25
C LEU A 10 -12.34 -28.40 -29.41
N ALA A 11 -11.44 -27.50 -29.12
CA ALA A 11 -10.54 -26.89 -30.11
C ALA A 11 -9.15 -27.54 -30.01
N ALA A 12 -8.74 -28.17 -31.12
CA ALA A 12 -7.40 -28.76 -31.26
C ALA A 12 -6.36 -27.68 -31.57
N GLY A 13 -5.29 -27.61 -30.76
CA GLY A 13 -4.16 -26.75 -31.00
C GLY A 13 -3.13 -27.37 -31.92
N ALA A 14 -2.72 -26.65 -32.95
CA ALA A 14 -1.61 -27.01 -33.84
C ALA A 14 -0.28 -26.58 -33.23
N ILE A 15 0.65 -27.53 -33.17
CA ILE A 15 2.06 -27.31 -32.79
C ILE A 15 2.84 -26.92 -34.03
N VAL A 16 3.44 -25.72 -34.02
CA VAL A 16 4.43 -25.31 -35.07
C VAL A 16 5.81 -25.41 -34.45
N THR A 17 6.60 -26.36 -34.99
CA THR A 17 8.04 -26.49 -34.72
C THR A 17 8.82 -25.63 -35.71
N LEU A 18 9.58 -24.67 -35.19
CA LEU A 18 10.57 -23.91 -35.98
C LEU A 18 11.97 -24.48 -35.74
N ALA A 19 12.60 -24.94 -36.84
CA ALA A 19 13.93 -25.44 -36.88
C ALA A 19 14.95 -24.29 -36.93
N SER A 20 15.98 -24.38 -36.09
CA SER A 20 17.11 -23.46 -36.05
C SER A 20 18.20 -23.92 -37.05
N THR A 21 18.55 -23.08 -38.01
CA THR A 21 19.72 -23.25 -38.85
C THR A 21 20.90 -22.44 -38.31
N ALA A 22 21.95 -23.14 -37.92
CA ALA A 22 23.25 -22.58 -37.58
C ALA A 22 24.06 -22.31 -38.84
N CYS A 23 24.58 -21.10 -39.00
CA CYS A 23 25.66 -20.80 -39.96
C CYS A 23 26.95 -20.54 -39.21
N ALA A 24 27.93 -21.41 -39.45
CA ALA A 24 29.31 -21.21 -39.07
C ALA A 24 30.02 -20.41 -40.18
N SER A 25 30.82 -19.42 -39.79
CA SER A 25 31.77 -18.76 -40.69
C SER A 25 33.13 -18.69 -40.04
N SER A 26 34.05 -19.19 -40.79
CA SER A 26 35.45 -19.46 -40.54
C SER A 26 36.32 -18.22 -40.37
N ALA A 27 37.38 -18.42 -39.63
CA ALA A 27 38.51 -17.53 -39.39
C ALA A 27 39.36 -17.27 -40.64
N SER A 28 39.95 -16.09 -40.73
CA SER A 28 41.15 -15.83 -41.49
C SER A 28 42.08 -14.92 -40.70
N SER A 29 43.26 -15.45 -40.47
CA SER A 29 44.45 -14.83 -39.88
C SER A 29 45.15 -13.97 -40.94
N THR A 30 45.66 -12.79 -40.60
CA THR A 30 46.81 -12.17 -41.25
C THR A 30 47.59 -11.25 -40.28
N ALA A 31 48.76 -11.59 -40.17
CA ALA A 31 50.07 -11.06 -39.85
C ALA A 31 50.29 -9.59 -39.44
N ALA A 32 51.24 -9.50 -38.55
CA ALA A 32 51.95 -8.42 -37.93
C ALA A 32 52.43 -7.27 -38.83
N ALA A 33 52.38 -6.06 -38.21
CA ALA A 33 53.32 -4.99 -38.55
C ALA A 33 53.71 -4.25 -37.25
N HIS A 34 55.01 -4.29 -36.95
CA HIS A 34 55.64 -3.48 -35.89
C HIS A 34 55.59 -1.99 -36.27
N GLN A 35 55.09 -1.17 -35.36
CA GLN A 35 55.46 0.23 -35.32
C GLN A 35 55.65 0.67 -33.87
N SER A 36 56.88 1.01 -33.57
CA SER A 36 57.28 1.71 -32.32
C SER A 36 56.70 3.11 -32.32
N ALA A 37 55.91 3.45 -31.36
CA ALA A 37 55.47 4.82 -31.10
C ALA A 37 55.72 5.18 -29.64
N SER A 38 56.41 6.24 -29.50
CA SER A 38 56.92 6.95 -28.29
C SER A 38 55.91 7.08 -27.15
N LEU A 39 56.44 6.85 -25.94
CA LEU A 39 55.82 7.09 -24.66
C LEU A 39 55.53 8.60 -24.46
N HIS A 40 54.32 9.03 -24.74
CA HIS A 40 53.79 10.28 -24.17
C HIS A 40 53.17 9.94 -22.85
N ARG A 41 53.81 10.36 -21.75
CA ARG A 41 53.27 10.33 -20.40
C ARG A 41 52.10 11.31 -20.32
N ALA A 42 50.91 10.82 -20.61
CA ALA A 42 49.67 11.56 -20.30
C ALA A 42 49.44 11.52 -18.80
N SER A 43 49.62 12.69 -18.14
CA SER A 43 49.26 12.90 -16.76
C SER A 43 47.73 12.74 -16.62
N ALA A 44 47.31 11.57 -16.19
CA ALA A 44 45.90 11.33 -15.91
C ALA A 44 45.47 12.13 -14.65
N THR A 45 44.90 13.29 -14.89
CA THR A 45 44.23 14.06 -13.86
C THR A 45 43.04 13.19 -13.38
N ARG A 46 43.21 12.54 -12.24
CA ARG A 46 42.09 11.81 -11.59
C ARG A 46 40.99 12.83 -11.30
N ARG A 47 39.97 12.87 -12.17
CA ARG A 47 38.71 13.55 -11.89
C ARG A 47 38.18 12.95 -10.60
N ARG A 48 38.22 13.74 -9.50
CA ARG A 48 37.48 13.39 -8.28
C ARG A 48 36.02 13.30 -8.66
N VAL A 49 35.51 12.08 -8.78
CA VAL A 49 34.07 11.82 -8.85
C VAL A 49 33.56 12.23 -7.46
N HIS A 50 32.95 13.41 -7.39
CA HIS A 50 32.19 13.80 -6.20
C HIS A 50 31.05 12.81 -6.07
N HIS A 51 31.22 11.83 -5.22
CA HIS A 51 30.14 10.92 -4.83
C HIS A 51 29.11 11.79 -4.11
N ARG A 52 28.02 12.12 -4.82
CA ARG A 52 26.86 12.74 -4.18
C ARG A 52 26.33 11.71 -3.19
N PRO A 53 26.21 12.03 -1.90
CA PRO A 53 25.68 11.07 -0.94
C PRO A 53 24.32 10.60 -1.40
N ASP A 54 24.06 9.32 -1.29
CA ASP A 54 22.76 8.73 -1.63
C ASP A 54 21.64 9.47 -0.88
N PRO A 55 20.51 9.72 -1.52
CA PRO A 55 19.39 10.37 -0.85
C PRO A 55 18.96 9.54 0.38
N PRO A 56 18.53 10.19 1.47
CA PRO A 56 18.08 9.47 2.66
C PRO A 56 16.91 8.54 2.32
N ARG A 57 16.93 7.34 2.93
CA ARG A 57 15.90 6.30 2.73
C ARG A 57 15.30 5.89 4.07
N PRO A 58 14.01 5.49 4.12
CA PRO A 58 13.40 4.91 5.31
C PRO A 58 14.15 3.64 5.75
N THR A 59 14.42 3.50 7.04
CA THR A 59 15.22 2.41 7.57
C THR A 59 14.49 1.61 8.62
N TYR A 60 14.71 0.29 8.66
CA TYR A 60 14.29 -0.56 9.77
C TYR A 60 15.29 -0.47 10.93
N PRO A 61 14.81 -0.46 12.20
CA PRO A 61 15.65 -0.76 13.35
C PRO A 61 16.21 -2.18 13.25
N SER A 62 17.41 -2.41 13.79
CA SER A 62 18.06 -3.73 13.79
C SER A 62 17.27 -4.83 14.52
N LEU A 63 16.32 -4.46 15.40
CA LEU A 63 15.55 -5.38 16.25
C LEU A 63 14.06 -5.50 15.84
N LEU A 64 13.69 -5.15 14.60
CA LEU A 64 12.28 -5.21 14.16
C LEU A 64 11.66 -6.60 14.34
N SER A 65 12.41 -7.69 14.10
CA SER A 65 11.91 -9.06 14.25
C SER A 65 11.61 -9.43 15.72
N ALA A 66 12.41 -8.95 16.67
CA ALA A 66 12.16 -9.15 18.09
C ALA A 66 10.97 -8.33 18.60
N ALA A 67 10.80 -7.13 18.05
CA ALA A 67 9.69 -6.22 18.39
C ALA A 67 8.32 -6.76 17.96
N LEU A 68 8.26 -7.53 16.87
CA LEU A 68 7.02 -8.18 16.40
C LEU A 68 6.56 -9.32 17.31
N SER A 69 7.45 -9.87 18.15
CA SER A 69 7.18 -11.01 19.03
C SER A 69 6.82 -10.62 20.47
N SER A 70 7.00 -9.34 20.85
CA SER A 70 6.86 -8.91 22.25
C SER A 70 5.58 -8.11 22.48
N GLN A 71 4.89 -8.47 23.52
CA GLN A 71 3.75 -7.85 24.22
C GLN A 71 2.61 -7.28 23.37
N PRO A 72 1.37 -7.81 23.54
CA PRO A 72 0.17 -7.24 22.92
C PRO A 72 -0.02 -5.78 23.36
N THR A 73 -0.43 -4.93 22.42
CA THR A 73 -0.83 -3.52 22.59
C THR A 73 0.27 -2.45 22.72
N GLN A 74 1.54 -2.81 22.85
CA GLN A 74 2.59 -1.80 22.88
C GLN A 74 3.13 -1.49 21.47
N PHE A 75 3.00 -0.23 21.04
CA PHE A 75 3.63 0.24 19.81
C PHE A 75 5.14 0.33 19.95
N VAL A 76 5.86 -0.39 19.08
CA VAL A 76 7.32 -0.35 19.00
C VAL A 76 7.77 0.34 17.70
N PRO A 77 8.89 1.10 17.72
CA PRO A 77 9.42 1.74 16.51
C PRO A 77 9.68 0.71 15.41
N ALA A 78 9.13 0.92 14.22
CA ALA A 78 9.24 0.00 13.10
C ALA A 78 10.02 0.56 11.91
N VAL A 79 9.82 1.84 11.57
CA VAL A 79 10.55 2.50 10.48
C VAL A 79 11.05 3.86 10.94
N ARG A 80 12.31 4.17 10.62
CA ARG A 80 12.91 5.47 10.88
C ARG A 80 13.09 6.26 9.58
N TRP A 81 12.90 7.55 9.68
CA TRP A 81 13.18 8.53 8.65
C TRP A 81 13.96 9.71 9.22
N ARG A 82 15.12 10.02 8.65
CA ARG A 82 16.00 11.11 9.15
C ARG A 82 16.26 11.03 10.65
N GLY A 83 16.50 9.81 11.18
CA GLY A 83 16.78 9.57 12.60
C GLY A 83 15.56 9.55 13.52
N GLN A 84 14.37 9.96 13.05
CA GLN A 84 13.13 9.96 13.83
C GLN A 84 12.24 8.76 13.47
N THR A 85 11.42 8.30 14.41
CA THR A 85 10.47 7.22 14.14
C THR A 85 9.30 7.74 13.30
N ALA A 86 9.17 7.19 12.09
CA ALA A 86 8.14 7.53 11.13
C ALA A 86 6.92 6.60 11.24
N ALA A 87 7.15 5.34 11.59
CA ALA A 87 6.10 4.33 11.80
C ALA A 87 6.41 3.44 12.99
N TRP A 88 5.36 3.03 13.68
CA TRP A 88 5.36 2.03 14.75
C TRP A 88 4.49 0.86 14.36
N ILE A 89 4.76 -0.30 14.97
CA ILE A 89 3.98 -1.52 14.82
C ILE A 89 3.55 -2.03 16.19
N ALA A 90 2.35 -2.60 16.25
CA ALA A 90 1.84 -3.30 17.43
C ALA A 90 0.96 -4.49 17.01
N ARG A 91 0.60 -5.33 17.97
CA ARG A 91 -0.52 -6.27 17.87
C ARG A 91 -1.53 -5.94 18.96
N SER A 92 -2.83 -6.03 18.65
CA SER A 92 -3.87 -5.98 19.68
C SER A 92 -3.87 -7.27 20.51
N GLN A 93 -4.58 -7.27 21.62
CA GLN A 93 -4.78 -8.50 22.43
C GLN A 93 -5.48 -9.61 21.64
N SER A 94 -6.35 -9.24 20.71
CA SER A 94 -7.01 -10.17 19.77
C SER A 94 -6.15 -10.56 18.56
N GLY A 95 -4.87 -10.18 18.53
CA GLY A 95 -3.94 -10.56 17.48
C GLY A 95 -3.99 -9.69 16.22
N ILE A 96 -4.80 -8.63 16.17
CA ILE A 96 -4.91 -7.71 15.01
C ILE A 96 -3.59 -6.96 14.83
N GLY A 97 -3.08 -6.91 13.60
CA GLY A 97 -1.90 -6.10 13.25
C GLY A 97 -2.23 -4.62 13.22
N LEU A 98 -1.38 -3.81 13.83
CA LEU A 98 -1.55 -2.36 13.95
C LEU A 98 -0.30 -1.63 13.43
N LEU A 99 -0.52 -0.57 12.66
CA LEU A 99 0.52 0.39 12.24
C LEU A 99 0.11 1.78 12.69
N SER A 100 1.03 2.54 13.28
CA SER A 100 0.82 3.95 13.57
C SER A 100 1.84 4.81 12.83
N PHE A 101 1.42 5.97 12.31
CA PHE A 101 2.23 6.82 11.45
C PHE A 101 2.28 8.27 11.93
N ASN A 102 3.48 8.85 11.96
CA ASN A 102 3.68 10.27 12.28
C ASN A 102 3.51 11.12 11.02
N GLN A 103 2.37 11.78 10.87
CA GLN A 103 2.08 12.63 9.72
C GLN A 103 3.03 13.84 9.53
N ARG A 104 3.83 14.19 10.53
CA ARG A 104 4.89 15.21 10.37
C ARG A 104 6.05 14.70 9.52
N LEU A 105 6.26 13.38 9.49
CA LEU A 105 7.36 12.72 8.79
C LEU A 105 6.92 11.99 7.53
N VAL A 106 5.64 11.62 7.43
CA VAL A 106 5.09 10.88 6.29
C VAL A 106 3.81 11.51 5.76
N GLY A 107 3.47 11.17 4.52
CA GLY A 107 2.19 11.50 3.89
C GLY A 107 1.52 10.26 3.31
N LEU A 108 0.20 10.20 3.42
CA LEU A 108 -0.62 9.19 2.79
C LEU A 108 -0.84 9.53 1.32
N ARG A 109 -0.92 8.53 0.45
CA ARG A 109 -1.24 8.70 -0.98
C ARG A 109 -2.19 7.60 -1.43
N LEU A 110 -3.21 7.98 -2.22
CA LEU A 110 -4.19 7.06 -2.79
C LEU A 110 -3.77 6.69 -4.22
N HIS A 111 -3.62 5.41 -4.46
CA HIS A 111 -3.35 4.81 -5.77
C HIS A 111 -4.61 4.21 -6.37
N SER A 112 -4.77 4.34 -7.69
CA SER A 112 -5.75 3.53 -8.42
C SER A 112 -5.21 2.13 -8.68
N GLY A 113 -6.08 1.13 -8.72
CA GLY A 113 -5.74 -0.21 -9.21
C GLY A 113 -5.90 -0.33 -10.73
N THR A 114 -5.59 -1.51 -11.28
CA THR A 114 -5.81 -1.79 -12.71
C THR A 114 -7.28 -1.96 -13.05
N VAL A 115 -8.11 -2.33 -12.08
CA VAL A 115 -9.57 -2.51 -12.20
C VAL A 115 -10.31 -1.39 -11.50
N ASP A 116 -10.15 -1.26 -10.19
CA ASP A 116 -10.75 -0.17 -9.41
C ASP A 116 -9.88 1.06 -9.39
N ALA A 117 -10.44 2.05 -9.70
CA ALA A 117 -10.70 3.19 -10.51
C ALA A 117 -10.10 3.09 -11.93
N GLY A 118 -9.53 1.96 -12.34
CA GLY A 118 -8.89 1.73 -13.65
C GLY A 118 -7.43 2.14 -13.71
N SER A 119 -6.69 1.64 -14.70
CA SER A 119 -5.22 1.74 -14.77
C SER A 119 -4.69 3.02 -15.40
N THR A 120 -5.50 3.78 -16.13
CA THR A 120 -5.02 4.88 -16.98
C THR A 120 -5.54 6.25 -16.55
N GLY A 121 -4.74 7.28 -16.78
CA GLY A 121 -5.10 8.68 -16.55
C GLY A 121 -5.06 9.12 -15.09
N TRP A 122 -4.62 8.29 -14.15
CA TRP A 122 -4.42 8.65 -12.75
C TRP A 122 -2.99 9.14 -12.51
N ARG A 123 -2.84 10.13 -11.65
CA ARG A 123 -1.51 10.62 -11.25
C ARG A 123 -0.72 9.54 -10.51
N LEU A 124 -1.38 8.75 -9.68
CA LEU A 124 -0.83 7.60 -8.98
C LEU A 124 -1.56 6.35 -9.47
N GLY A 125 -0.87 5.54 -10.23
CA GLY A 125 -1.41 4.34 -10.87
C GLY A 125 -1.22 3.08 -10.01
N PRO A 126 -1.41 1.89 -10.61
CA PRO A 126 -1.59 0.64 -9.89
C PRO A 126 -0.32 0.04 -9.28
N SER A 127 0.78 0.78 -9.24
CA SER A 127 2.03 0.29 -8.63
C SER A 127 2.90 1.43 -8.14
N VAL A 128 3.63 1.19 -7.04
CA VAL A 128 4.59 2.15 -6.48
C VAL A 128 5.87 2.16 -7.31
N ARG A 129 6.27 3.34 -7.82
CA ARG A 129 7.41 3.50 -8.73
C ARG A 129 8.28 4.71 -8.39
N GLY A 130 9.50 4.73 -8.97
CA GLY A 130 10.39 5.89 -8.93
C GLY A 130 10.70 6.38 -7.53
N GLN A 131 10.71 7.68 -7.32
CA GLN A 131 11.05 8.31 -6.03
C GLN A 131 10.10 7.91 -4.89
N GLU A 132 8.84 7.58 -5.19
CA GLU A 132 7.92 7.11 -4.18
C GLU A 132 8.37 5.78 -3.58
N ARG A 133 8.85 4.85 -4.43
CA ARG A 133 9.39 3.56 -3.98
C ARG A 133 10.61 3.73 -3.06
N GLU A 134 11.48 4.69 -3.35
CA GLU A 134 12.67 4.99 -2.53
C GLU A 134 12.32 5.55 -1.14
N ARG A 135 11.14 6.14 -0.99
CA ARG A 135 10.65 6.77 0.24
C ARG A 135 9.48 6.01 0.87
N LEU A 136 9.17 4.82 0.38
CA LEU A 136 8.05 4.02 0.86
C LEU A 136 8.30 3.56 2.31
N VAL A 137 7.31 3.79 3.17
CA VAL A 137 7.29 3.40 4.59
C VAL A 137 6.30 2.28 4.83
N ALA A 138 5.12 2.37 4.21
CA ALA A 138 4.09 1.34 4.29
C ALA A 138 3.19 1.38 3.05
N ALA A 139 2.48 0.29 2.81
CA ALA A 139 1.34 0.26 1.91
C ALA A 139 0.30 -0.73 2.44
N PHE A 140 -0.97 -0.43 2.18
CA PHE A 140 -2.10 -1.26 2.60
C PHE A 140 -3.27 -1.09 1.65
N ASN A 141 -4.18 -2.05 1.67
CA ASN A 141 -5.35 -2.08 0.80
C ASN A 141 -6.22 -0.82 0.92
N GLY A 142 -6.95 -0.54 -0.13
CA GLY A 142 -8.00 0.47 -0.17
C GLY A 142 -9.32 -0.03 0.40
N ALA A 143 -10.42 0.58 -0.05
CA ALA A 143 -11.76 0.32 0.43
C ALA A 143 -12.51 -0.70 -0.46
N PHE A 144 -13.81 -0.87 -0.25
CA PHE A 144 -14.66 -1.79 -1.03
C PHE A 144 -14.63 -1.46 -2.53
N LYS A 145 -14.92 -2.45 -3.36
CA LYS A 145 -15.07 -2.27 -4.80
C LYS A 145 -15.97 -1.08 -5.10
N LEU A 146 -15.54 -0.18 -5.98
CA LEU A 146 -16.35 0.99 -6.36
C LEU A 146 -17.73 0.58 -6.92
N ALA A 147 -17.79 -0.57 -7.60
CA ALA A 147 -19.03 -1.13 -8.10
C ALA A 147 -20.06 -1.50 -7.02
N THR A 148 -19.68 -1.60 -5.74
CA THR A 148 -20.62 -1.83 -4.64
C THR A 148 -21.44 -0.58 -4.28
N GLY A 149 -21.00 0.60 -4.71
CA GLY A 149 -21.61 1.87 -4.33
C GLY A 149 -21.35 2.30 -2.87
N ALA A 150 -20.48 1.59 -2.15
CA ALA A 150 -20.19 1.86 -0.73
C ALA A 150 -19.46 3.18 -0.47
N GLY A 151 -19.00 3.88 -1.52
CA GLY A 151 -18.36 5.18 -1.42
C GLY A 151 -17.60 5.58 -2.67
N GLY A 152 -17.19 6.85 -2.71
CA GLY A 152 -16.54 7.47 -3.84
C GLY A 152 -15.03 7.34 -3.87
N PHE A 153 -14.45 7.75 -5.01
CA PHE A 153 -13.02 7.83 -5.26
C PHE A 153 -12.71 9.08 -6.07
N GLU A 154 -11.88 9.94 -5.53
CA GLU A 154 -11.34 11.12 -6.24
C GLU A 154 -9.84 11.23 -6.01
N SER A 155 -9.09 11.58 -7.06
CA SER A 155 -7.65 11.79 -6.97
C SER A 155 -7.23 12.91 -7.90
N TYR A 156 -6.65 13.97 -7.31
CA TYR A 156 -6.18 15.19 -8.00
C TYR A 156 -7.24 15.79 -8.93
N GLY A 157 -8.47 15.94 -8.43
CA GLY A 157 -9.60 16.52 -9.17
C GLY A 157 -10.25 15.59 -10.19
N ARG A 158 -9.73 14.36 -10.35
CA ARG A 158 -10.35 13.33 -11.18
C ARG A 158 -11.24 12.43 -10.35
N VAL A 159 -12.50 12.30 -10.74
CA VAL A 159 -13.50 11.45 -10.10
C VAL A 159 -13.51 10.07 -10.75
N GLY A 160 -13.31 9.04 -9.98
CA GLY A 160 -13.47 7.63 -10.39
C GLY A 160 -14.83 7.07 -10.01
N ALA A 161 -15.36 7.50 -8.85
CA ALA A 161 -16.73 7.28 -8.44
C ALA A 161 -17.21 8.50 -7.63
N PRO A 162 -18.49 8.91 -7.75
CA PRO A 162 -19.01 10.09 -7.07
C PRO A 162 -18.84 10.01 -5.55
N LEU A 163 -18.46 11.13 -4.95
CA LEU A 163 -18.43 11.27 -3.49
C LEU A 163 -19.85 11.46 -2.97
N GLN A 164 -20.12 10.87 -1.80
CA GLN A 164 -21.44 10.84 -1.17
C GLN A 164 -21.37 11.52 0.20
N ASN A 165 -22.35 12.40 0.48
CA ASN A 165 -22.44 13.11 1.75
C ASN A 165 -22.66 12.12 2.92
N GLY A 166 -22.04 12.39 4.06
CA GLY A 166 -22.20 11.61 5.27
C GLY A 166 -21.39 10.31 5.32
N LEU A 167 -20.75 9.88 4.21
CA LEU A 167 -19.92 8.68 4.25
C LEU A 167 -18.55 8.96 4.91
N GLY A 168 -18.03 7.95 5.58
CA GLY A 168 -16.68 7.94 6.13
C GLY A 168 -15.65 8.12 5.04
N SER A 169 -14.82 9.14 5.17
CA SER A 169 -13.92 9.62 4.13
C SER A 169 -12.51 9.78 4.65
N ILE A 170 -11.56 9.24 3.90
CA ILE A 170 -10.12 9.46 4.07
C ILE A 170 -9.74 10.54 3.07
N VAL A 171 -9.40 11.74 3.56
CA VAL A 171 -9.08 12.90 2.74
C VAL A 171 -7.61 13.24 2.89
N THR A 172 -6.87 13.18 1.80
CA THR A 172 -5.49 13.67 1.75
C THR A 172 -5.45 15.06 1.11
N TYR A 173 -4.61 15.94 1.64
CA TYR A 173 -4.46 17.30 1.14
C TYR A 173 -3.12 17.47 0.41
N THR A 174 -3.04 18.49 -0.44
CA THR A 174 -1.83 18.78 -1.24
C THR A 174 -0.62 19.15 -0.38
N ASN A 175 -0.82 19.64 0.85
CA ASN A 175 0.23 19.86 1.84
C ASN A 175 0.76 18.55 2.45
N GLY A 176 0.14 17.39 2.10
CA GLY A 176 0.49 16.05 2.52
C GLY A 176 -0.16 15.62 3.85
N SER A 177 -0.93 16.46 4.54
CA SER A 177 -1.73 16.00 5.69
C SER A 177 -2.90 15.13 5.25
N THR A 178 -3.40 14.32 6.15
CA THR A 178 -4.58 13.48 5.96
C THR A 178 -5.52 13.69 7.12
N ASP A 179 -6.80 13.78 6.84
CA ASP A 179 -7.86 13.74 7.85
C ASP A 179 -8.87 12.64 7.52
N ILE A 180 -9.62 12.22 8.53
CA ILE A 180 -10.67 11.19 8.44
C ILE A 180 -11.92 11.78 9.09
N GLY A 181 -13.05 11.68 8.39
CA GLY A 181 -14.31 12.20 8.89
C GLY A 181 -15.47 11.87 7.97
N SER A 182 -16.66 12.25 8.38
CA SER A 182 -17.86 12.17 7.55
C SER A 182 -17.83 13.31 6.51
N TRP A 183 -18.07 12.96 5.26
CA TRP A 183 -17.99 13.89 4.14
C TRP A 183 -19.02 15.02 4.25
N HIS A 184 -18.55 16.27 4.13
CA HIS A 184 -19.27 17.50 4.31
C HIS A 184 -19.78 17.78 5.74
N HIS A 185 -19.28 17.01 6.73
CA HIS A 185 -19.45 17.30 8.15
C HIS A 185 -18.13 17.66 8.82
N GLU A 186 -17.21 16.67 8.97
CA GLU A 186 -15.88 16.91 9.53
C GLU A 186 -14.82 17.16 8.45
N VAL A 187 -15.04 16.62 7.24
CA VAL A 187 -14.13 16.76 6.09
C VAL A 187 -14.87 17.18 4.84
N PRO A 188 -14.22 17.93 3.91
CA PRO A 188 -12.83 18.39 3.94
C PRO A 188 -12.64 19.57 4.89
N ALA A 189 -11.41 19.74 5.41
CA ALA A 189 -11.05 20.90 6.21
C ALA A 189 -11.15 22.18 5.35
N PRO A 190 -11.71 23.27 5.88
CA PRO A 190 -11.81 24.55 5.18
C PRO A 190 -10.42 25.02 4.71
N SER A 191 -10.38 25.64 3.54
CA SER A 191 -9.17 26.26 2.96
C SER A 191 -8.01 25.30 2.62
N GLN A 192 -8.20 23.99 2.71
CA GLN A 192 -7.20 23.02 2.26
C GLN A 192 -7.55 22.44 0.87
N THR A 193 -6.56 22.39 -0.01
CA THR A 193 -6.73 21.80 -1.33
C THR A 193 -6.63 20.28 -1.24
N ILE A 194 -7.66 19.59 -1.71
CA ILE A 194 -7.75 18.13 -1.72
C ILE A 194 -6.77 17.56 -2.76
N ALA A 195 -6.00 16.56 -2.34
CA ALA A 195 -5.21 15.71 -3.23
C ALA A 195 -5.98 14.44 -3.59
N SER A 196 -6.62 13.78 -2.63
CA SER A 196 -7.46 12.62 -2.90
C SER A 196 -8.50 12.39 -1.80
N VAL A 197 -9.59 11.71 -2.17
CA VAL A 197 -10.64 11.25 -1.27
C VAL A 197 -10.96 9.79 -1.58
N ARG A 198 -11.02 8.96 -0.55
CA ARG A 198 -11.55 7.60 -0.63
C ARG A 198 -12.58 7.38 0.46
N GLN A 199 -13.78 7.03 0.05
CA GLN A 199 -14.90 6.81 0.97
C GLN A 199 -15.20 5.31 1.11
N ASN A 200 -15.74 4.93 2.26
CA ASN A 200 -16.33 3.61 2.48
C ASN A 200 -17.31 3.62 3.65
N LEU A 201 -18.58 3.29 3.41
CA LEU A 201 -19.64 3.24 4.42
C LEU A 201 -19.71 4.49 5.33
N ALA A 202 -20.28 4.37 6.52
CA ALA A 202 -20.22 5.38 7.58
C ALA A 202 -18.88 5.32 8.33
N LEU A 203 -18.65 6.23 9.27
CA LEU A 203 -17.52 6.12 10.19
C LEU A 203 -17.66 4.89 11.10
N LEU A 204 -16.62 4.08 11.20
CA LEU A 204 -16.52 2.95 12.13
C LEU A 204 -16.33 3.44 13.57
N ILE A 205 -15.55 4.50 13.73
CA ILE A 205 -15.34 5.23 14.98
C ILE A 205 -15.60 6.69 14.71
N ASP A 206 -16.34 7.32 15.60
CA ASP A 206 -16.60 8.75 15.61
C ASP A 206 -16.49 9.30 17.02
N HIS A 207 -15.84 10.46 17.18
CA HIS A 207 -15.60 11.12 18.49
C HIS A 207 -15.05 10.17 19.58
N GLY A 208 -14.22 9.18 19.18
CA GLY A 208 -13.65 8.21 20.13
C GLY A 208 -14.60 7.12 20.60
N ALA A 209 -15.73 6.94 19.93
CA ALA A 209 -16.71 5.89 20.19
C ALA A 209 -16.95 5.04 18.93
N ALA A 210 -17.10 3.72 19.09
CA ALA A 210 -17.51 2.84 18.01
C ALA A 210 -18.95 3.14 17.57
N ALA A 211 -19.23 2.99 16.29
CA ALA A 211 -20.59 3.09 15.75
C ALA A 211 -21.52 2.08 16.46
N SER A 212 -22.76 2.45 16.74
CA SER A 212 -23.73 1.58 17.38
C SER A 212 -24.03 0.29 16.60
N SER A 213 -23.77 0.31 15.30
CA SER A 213 -23.98 -0.84 14.38
C SER A 213 -22.84 -1.84 14.36
N VAL A 214 -21.74 -1.69 15.13
CA VAL A 214 -20.59 -2.63 15.12
C VAL A 214 -20.95 -4.05 15.59
N ALA A 215 -22.07 -4.23 16.28
CA ALA A 215 -22.61 -5.54 16.64
C ALA A 215 -23.27 -6.27 15.46
N CYS A 216 -23.50 -5.59 14.33
CA CYS A 216 -24.09 -6.14 13.11
C CYS A 216 -23.01 -6.30 12.04
N ASP A 217 -22.30 -7.44 12.01
CA ASP A 217 -21.20 -7.64 11.06
C ASP A 217 -21.64 -7.51 9.58
N SER A 218 -22.87 -7.95 9.24
CA SER A 218 -23.40 -7.81 7.89
C SER A 218 -23.74 -6.36 7.50
N CYS A 219 -23.93 -5.47 8.46
CA CYS A 219 -24.11 -4.03 8.20
C CYS A 219 -22.83 -3.36 7.68
N TRP A 220 -21.70 -4.00 7.88
CA TRP A 220 -20.35 -3.54 7.51
C TRP A 220 -19.78 -4.37 6.35
N GLY A 221 -20.65 -4.75 5.40
CA GLY A 221 -20.30 -5.46 4.20
C GLY A 221 -20.46 -6.97 4.31
N ALA A 222 -20.49 -7.61 3.15
CA ALA A 222 -20.58 -9.06 3.00
C ALA A 222 -19.49 -9.55 2.04
N THR A 223 -18.88 -10.68 2.36
CA THR A 223 -17.93 -11.35 1.47
C THR A 223 -18.66 -12.26 0.47
N LEU A 224 -18.02 -12.55 -0.64
CA LEU A 224 -18.45 -13.64 -1.53
C LEU A 224 -18.39 -14.95 -0.75
N GLY A 225 -19.55 -15.60 -0.59
CA GLY A 225 -19.64 -16.84 0.20
C GLY A 225 -20.21 -16.68 1.62
N GLY A 226 -20.49 -15.44 2.07
CA GLY A 226 -21.24 -15.21 3.32
C GLY A 226 -20.49 -15.63 4.59
N VAL A 227 -19.15 -15.49 4.60
CA VAL A 227 -18.33 -15.76 5.79
C VAL A 227 -18.68 -14.76 6.88
N SER A 228 -18.98 -15.24 8.10
CA SER A 228 -19.41 -14.41 9.23
C SER A 228 -18.28 -13.56 9.84
N ASP A 229 -17.07 -14.06 9.79
CA ASP A 229 -15.86 -13.45 10.34
C ASP A 229 -14.78 -13.36 9.25
N PRO A 230 -14.93 -12.47 8.25
CA PRO A 230 -13.96 -12.30 7.19
C PRO A 230 -12.68 -11.61 7.70
N ALA A 231 -11.66 -11.56 6.84
CA ALA A 231 -10.59 -10.58 7.04
C ALA A 231 -11.17 -9.17 7.03
N ARG A 232 -10.65 -8.30 7.89
CA ARG A 232 -11.08 -6.89 7.94
C ARG A 232 -9.88 -5.97 8.10
N SER A 233 -10.02 -4.75 7.62
CA SER A 233 -9.06 -3.67 7.83
C SER A 233 -9.75 -2.32 7.98
N ALA A 234 -9.06 -1.38 8.60
CA ALA A 234 -9.54 -0.01 8.75
C ALA A 234 -8.38 0.98 8.88
N LEU A 235 -8.66 2.25 8.60
CA LEU A 235 -7.75 3.36 8.86
C LEU A 235 -8.42 4.36 9.81
N GLY A 236 -7.74 4.68 10.91
CA GLY A 236 -8.16 5.68 11.88
C GLY A 236 -7.19 6.83 12.00
N ILE A 237 -7.64 7.88 12.67
CA ILE A 237 -6.84 9.04 13.07
C ILE A 237 -6.99 9.27 14.57
N THR A 238 -5.89 9.56 15.26
CA THR A 238 -5.86 9.89 16.68
C THR A 238 -6.03 11.38 16.90
N ALA A 239 -6.33 11.80 18.11
CA ALA A 239 -6.49 13.22 18.47
C ALA A 239 -5.20 14.05 18.25
N ASP A 240 -4.03 13.43 18.37
CA ASP A 240 -2.73 14.07 18.07
C ASP A 240 -2.34 14.01 16.59
N GLY A 241 -3.24 13.51 15.72
CA GLY A 241 -3.11 13.49 14.28
C GLY A 241 -2.25 12.35 13.72
N ARG A 242 -1.97 11.29 14.49
CA ARG A 242 -1.35 10.09 13.92
C ARG A 242 -2.39 9.29 13.14
N LEU A 243 -1.99 8.70 12.03
CA LEU A 243 -2.80 7.70 11.34
C LEU A 243 -2.55 6.33 11.95
N VAL A 244 -3.60 5.53 12.08
CA VAL A 244 -3.51 4.15 12.59
C VAL A 244 -4.23 3.21 11.62
N TRP A 245 -3.49 2.31 11.01
CA TRP A 245 -4.06 1.20 10.23
C TRP A 245 -4.17 -0.04 11.10
N ALA A 246 -5.28 -0.75 10.98
CA ALA A 246 -5.54 -2.03 11.62
C ALA A 246 -5.98 -3.06 10.58
N GLY A 247 -5.56 -4.33 10.74
CA GLY A 247 -6.01 -5.40 9.86
C GLY A 247 -5.63 -6.78 10.36
N GLY A 248 -6.42 -7.77 9.96
CA GLY A 248 -6.24 -9.16 10.28
C GLY A 248 -7.30 -10.04 9.62
N ASP A 249 -7.18 -11.34 9.84
CA ASP A 249 -8.09 -12.36 9.36
C ASP A 249 -9.05 -12.79 10.47
N HIS A 250 -10.22 -13.31 10.11
CA HIS A 250 -11.25 -13.77 11.05
C HIS A 250 -11.64 -12.73 12.10
N LEU A 251 -12.10 -11.54 11.65
CA LEU A 251 -12.43 -10.42 12.53
C LEU A 251 -13.92 -10.07 12.49
N THR A 252 -14.49 -9.86 13.68
CA THR A 252 -15.74 -9.10 13.80
C THR A 252 -15.47 -7.60 13.67
N VAL A 253 -16.49 -6.83 13.28
CA VAL A 253 -16.41 -5.36 13.20
C VAL A 253 -16.10 -4.76 14.59
N ALA A 254 -16.71 -5.30 15.65
CA ALA A 254 -16.46 -4.87 17.02
C ALA A 254 -14.98 -5.06 17.41
N ALA A 255 -14.37 -6.22 17.11
CA ALA A 255 -12.95 -6.46 17.40
C ALA A 255 -12.02 -5.49 16.66
N LEU A 256 -12.35 -5.15 15.40
CA LEU A 256 -11.60 -4.16 14.62
C LEU A 256 -11.72 -2.75 15.23
N ALA A 257 -12.94 -2.35 15.63
CA ALA A 257 -13.19 -1.07 16.30
C ALA A 257 -12.46 -0.98 17.65
N ASP A 258 -12.54 -2.03 18.47
CA ASP A 258 -11.83 -2.10 19.76
C ASP A 258 -10.31 -1.99 19.62
N ALA A 259 -9.73 -2.61 18.60
CA ALA A 259 -8.30 -2.51 18.33
C ALA A 259 -7.88 -1.07 17.98
N LEU A 260 -8.68 -0.35 17.19
CA LEU A 260 -8.44 1.05 16.85
C LEU A 260 -8.68 1.99 18.02
N LEU A 261 -9.72 1.77 18.84
CA LEU A 261 -9.95 2.53 20.06
C LEU A 261 -8.81 2.32 21.06
N GLY A 262 -8.33 1.08 21.22
CA GLY A 262 -7.13 0.77 22.01
C GLY A 262 -5.87 1.45 21.50
N ALA A 263 -5.81 1.76 20.20
CA ALA A 263 -4.76 2.56 19.56
C ALA A 263 -5.05 4.07 19.58
N GLN A 264 -6.07 4.52 20.35
CA GLN A 264 -6.47 5.92 20.54
C GLN A 264 -7.02 6.61 19.29
N ALA A 265 -7.58 5.86 18.33
CA ALA A 265 -8.28 6.45 17.21
C ALA A 265 -9.55 7.18 17.71
N VAL A 266 -9.76 8.40 17.23
CA VAL A 266 -10.96 9.20 17.51
C VAL A 266 -11.94 9.18 16.34
N ARG A 267 -11.46 8.92 15.13
CA ARG A 267 -12.27 8.64 13.93
C ARG A 267 -11.64 7.54 13.12
N ALA A 268 -12.46 6.70 12.49
CA ALA A 268 -11.97 5.62 11.62
C ALA A 268 -12.97 5.27 10.51
N VAL A 269 -12.43 4.78 9.41
CA VAL A 269 -13.16 4.25 8.24
C VAL A 269 -12.74 2.81 8.03
N GLU A 270 -13.70 1.89 7.89
CA GLU A 270 -13.42 0.52 7.46
C GLU A 270 -12.88 0.53 6.02
N LEU A 271 -11.92 -0.33 5.74
CA LEU A 271 -11.38 -0.58 4.41
C LEU A 271 -11.93 -1.89 3.84
N ASP A 272 -11.22 -2.54 2.91
CA ASP A 272 -11.71 -3.80 2.33
C ASP A 272 -11.73 -4.92 3.38
N ILE A 273 -12.70 -5.84 3.20
CA ILE A 273 -12.96 -6.98 4.11
C ILE A 273 -12.78 -8.33 3.41
N ASN A 274 -12.45 -8.34 2.13
CA ASN A 274 -12.22 -9.59 1.43
C ASN A 274 -10.82 -10.13 1.77
N PRO A 275 -10.69 -11.41 2.19
CA PRO A 275 -9.40 -12.04 2.51
C PRO A 275 -8.36 -11.93 1.41
N GLU A 276 -8.77 -11.86 0.15
CA GLU A 276 -7.85 -11.67 -0.99
C GLU A 276 -7.21 -10.27 -1.03
N TRP A 277 -7.86 -9.26 -0.41
CA TRP A 277 -7.45 -7.86 -0.54
C TRP A 277 -6.90 -7.26 0.74
N VAL A 278 -7.33 -7.76 1.92
CA VAL A 278 -6.82 -7.25 3.21
C VAL A 278 -5.33 -7.55 3.32
N ALA A 279 -4.52 -6.50 3.21
CA ALA A 279 -3.07 -6.62 3.30
C ALA A 279 -2.46 -5.31 3.80
N GLY A 280 -1.49 -5.42 4.69
CA GLY A 280 -0.66 -4.31 5.17
C GLY A 280 0.79 -4.72 5.21
N TYR A 281 1.66 -3.86 4.65
CA TYR A 281 3.10 -4.07 4.65
C TYR A 281 3.82 -2.82 5.15
N LEU A 282 4.79 -3.03 6.00
CA LEU A 282 5.86 -2.06 6.22
C LEU A 282 6.94 -2.24 5.16
N TYR A 283 7.59 -1.14 4.79
CA TYR A 283 8.72 -1.10 3.87
C TYR A 283 9.86 -0.31 4.48
N GLY A 284 11.06 -0.73 4.18
CA GLY A 284 12.27 -0.01 4.60
C GLY A 284 13.52 -0.66 4.01
N HIS A 285 14.62 0.08 4.10
CA HIS A 285 15.93 -0.39 3.67
C HIS A 285 16.73 -0.79 4.91
N ARG A 286 17.22 -2.02 4.95
CA ARG A 286 18.06 -2.49 6.06
C ARG A 286 19.35 -1.67 6.11
N GLY A 287 19.61 -1.04 7.25
CA GLY A 287 20.78 -0.18 7.42
C GLY A 287 20.81 1.06 6.49
N GLY A 288 19.67 1.43 5.88
CA GLY A 288 19.57 2.56 4.94
C GLY A 288 20.16 2.32 3.56
N VAL A 289 20.65 1.10 3.29
CA VAL A 289 21.22 0.64 2.01
C VAL A 289 20.54 -0.65 1.57
N GLY A 290 20.78 -1.06 0.33
CA GLY A 290 20.21 -2.30 -0.19
C GLY A 290 18.77 -2.15 -0.72
N PRO A 291 18.15 -3.26 -1.12
CA PRO A 291 16.80 -3.25 -1.69
C PRO A 291 15.74 -2.94 -0.64
N LEU A 292 14.61 -2.43 -1.11
CA LEU A 292 13.41 -2.23 -0.31
C LEU A 292 12.88 -3.60 0.16
N ALA A 293 12.73 -3.78 1.46
CA ALA A 293 12.27 -5.02 2.06
C ALA A 293 10.86 -4.85 2.65
N PRO A 294 9.85 -5.62 2.18
CA PRO A 294 8.53 -5.63 2.79
C PRO A 294 8.46 -6.54 4.01
N VAL A 295 7.67 -6.14 5.01
CA VAL A 295 7.31 -6.93 6.18
C VAL A 295 5.79 -6.96 6.30
N ALA A 296 5.19 -8.15 6.28
CA ALA A 296 3.75 -8.33 6.45
C ALA A 296 3.31 -7.97 7.87
N VAL A 297 2.17 -7.31 8.01
CA VAL A 297 1.65 -6.79 9.29
C VAL A 297 0.39 -7.50 9.72
N ALA A 298 -0.59 -7.67 8.82
CA ALA A 298 -1.83 -8.36 9.15
C ALA A 298 -1.58 -9.87 9.29
N PRO A 299 -1.89 -10.47 10.43
CA PRO A 299 -1.90 -11.93 10.54
C PRO A 299 -2.88 -12.56 9.56
N GLY A 300 -2.50 -13.68 8.96
CA GLY A 300 -3.36 -14.41 8.02
C GLY A 300 -3.55 -13.75 6.65
N GLN A 301 -2.96 -12.58 6.38
CA GLN A 301 -3.12 -11.94 5.07
C GLN A 301 -2.61 -12.83 3.94
N SER A 302 -3.41 -12.95 2.87
CA SER A 302 -3.09 -13.76 1.69
C SER A 302 -2.16 -13.08 0.70
N GLY A 303 -2.03 -11.76 0.78
CA GLY A 303 -1.20 -10.97 -0.13
C GLY A 303 0.28 -11.34 -0.07
N VAL A 304 0.95 -11.35 -1.23
CA VAL A 304 2.40 -11.60 -1.28
C VAL A 304 3.20 -10.33 -1.02
N PRO A 305 4.36 -10.43 -0.34
CA PRO A 305 5.26 -9.30 -0.18
C PRO A 305 5.61 -8.67 -1.53
N GLY A 306 5.41 -7.36 -1.65
CA GLY A 306 5.65 -6.64 -2.90
C GLY A 306 4.44 -6.50 -3.82
N SER A 307 3.25 -6.97 -3.45
CA SER A 307 2.03 -6.82 -4.25
C SER A 307 1.81 -5.39 -4.75
N PHE A 308 1.99 -4.37 -3.90
CA PHE A 308 1.82 -2.96 -4.27
C PHE A 308 2.98 -2.38 -5.09
N LEU A 309 4.08 -3.11 -5.24
CA LEU A 309 5.22 -2.72 -6.08
C LEU A 309 5.06 -3.17 -7.55
N MET A 310 4.04 -3.97 -7.82
CA MET A 310 3.64 -4.47 -9.14
C MET A 310 2.23 -3.95 -9.46
N PRO A 311 1.75 -4.08 -10.71
CA PRO A 311 0.38 -3.70 -11.04
C PRO A 311 -0.63 -4.47 -10.17
N TYR A 312 -1.33 -3.74 -9.31
CA TYR A 312 -2.32 -4.25 -8.37
C TYR A 312 -3.73 -3.95 -8.88
N SER A 313 -4.67 -4.86 -8.68
CA SER A 313 -6.01 -4.77 -9.30
C SER A 313 -6.92 -3.76 -8.60
N ARG A 314 -6.74 -3.56 -7.30
CA ARG A 314 -7.57 -2.71 -6.46
C ARG A 314 -6.87 -1.40 -6.13
N ASP A 315 -7.64 -0.40 -5.72
CA ASP A 315 -7.08 0.79 -5.11
C ASP A 315 -6.37 0.47 -3.79
N PHE A 316 -5.35 1.25 -3.47
CA PHE A 316 -4.56 1.05 -2.26
C PHE A 316 -3.93 2.36 -1.78
N PHE A 317 -3.48 2.35 -0.55
CA PHE A 317 -2.76 3.47 0.03
C PHE A 317 -1.28 3.17 0.19
N THR A 318 -0.46 4.21 -0.01
CA THR A 318 0.95 4.22 0.37
C THR A 318 1.20 5.28 1.45
N VAL A 319 2.13 4.99 2.34
CA VAL A 319 2.68 5.92 3.31
C VAL A 319 4.11 6.22 2.90
N VAL A 320 4.40 7.47 2.59
CA VAL A 320 5.66 7.89 1.97
C VAL A 320 6.35 8.93 2.82
N ALA A 321 7.66 8.76 3.06
CA ALA A 321 8.47 9.73 3.80
C ALA A 321 8.56 11.07 3.05
N ARG A 322 8.46 12.18 3.80
CA ARG A 322 8.48 13.56 3.28
C ARG A 322 9.87 14.14 3.14
#